data_9685bf1b88bc9a3e2511ddff77f1d455
#
_entry.id   9685bf1b88bc9a3e2511ddff77f1d455
#
_cell.length_a   1.000
_cell.length_b   1.000
_cell.length_c   1.000
_cell.angle_alpha   90.00
_cell.angle_beta   90.00
_cell.angle_gamma   90.00
#
_symmetry.space_group_name_H-M   'P 1'
#
loop_
_entity.id
_entity.type
_entity.pdbx_description
1 polymer ?
#
loop_
_entity_poly.entity_id
_entity_poly.type
_entity_poly.pdbx_seq_one_letter_code
_entity_poly.pdbx_strand_id
1 'polypeptide(L)'
;MKNTVFTALIMVSVVGMVIAHFYYQNRVNTIAKEAISQASVDTHNQEKTSTKAEHDSEGIEIGGWLGDFLDSQDADSAYIVFFGSSSIENENGKSWPELVMEQIDNGAASPAIDYEVISVGSDTTSDQLLAEGFADKIAESEPDVLVLESLTLNDNGNLAASDSIAHLSAFIDAVSEQIPGVEIILVPTNPIGPATVYPGQIDVLNEQAPSLPVTYVDHWDAWPAEEEMAAYVESGRPTSEGHELWASAFSQFFIGE
;
A
#
# COMPACT_ATOMS: atom_id res chain seq x y z
N MET A 1 7.66 -12.27 -46.33
CA MET A 1 6.99 -10.94 -46.42
C MET A 1 5.91 -10.72 -45.37
N LYS A 2 5.08 -11.72 -44.97
CA LYS A 2 4.03 -11.50 -43.95
C LYS A 2 4.57 -11.20 -42.52
N ASN A 3 5.66 -11.86 -42.12
CA ASN A 3 6.23 -11.70 -40.76
C ASN A 3 6.93 -10.34 -40.54
N THR A 4 7.57 -9.79 -41.60
CA THR A 4 8.24 -8.48 -41.51
C THR A 4 7.25 -7.32 -41.37
N VAL A 5 6.07 -7.42 -41.99
CA VAL A 5 5.02 -6.37 -41.86
C VAL A 5 4.41 -6.43 -40.48
N PHE A 6 4.20 -7.63 -39.89
CA PHE A 6 3.67 -7.81 -38.55
C PHE A 6 4.61 -7.26 -37.45
N THR A 7 5.92 -7.55 -37.58
CA THR A 7 6.95 -7.04 -36.67
C THR A 7 7.06 -5.50 -36.75
N ALA A 8 6.96 -4.92 -37.95
CA ALA A 8 6.96 -3.48 -38.10
C ALA A 8 5.74 -2.80 -37.49
N LEU A 9 4.56 -3.45 -37.54
CA LEU A 9 3.32 -2.94 -36.91
C LEU A 9 3.41 -2.94 -35.39
N ILE A 10 3.99 -3.99 -34.79
CA ILE A 10 4.22 -4.07 -33.34
C ILE A 10 5.19 -2.96 -32.89
N MET A 11 6.31 -2.77 -33.61
CA MET A 11 7.26 -1.70 -33.27
C MET A 11 6.64 -0.30 -33.33
N VAL A 12 5.79 -0.03 -34.33
CA VAL A 12 5.09 1.28 -34.43
C VAL A 12 4.11 1.46 -33.26
N SER A 13 3.44 0.40 -32.82
CA SER A 13 2.51 0.46 -31.67
C SER A 13 3.26 0.73 -30.36
N VAL A 14 4.40 0.09 -30.13
CA VAL A 14 5.23 0.30 -28.92
C VAL A 14 5.79 1.72 -28.89
N VAL A 15 6.31 2.21 -30.01
CA VAL A 15 6.81 3.59 -30.12
C VAL A 15 5.68 4.60 -29.88
N GLY A 16 4.47 4.32 -30.37
CA GLY A 16 3.29 5.15 -30.16
C GLY A 16 2.90 5.24 -28.66
N MET A 17 2.96 4.11 -27.93
CA MET A 17 2.69 4.09 -26.48
C MET A 17 3.74 4.88 -25.69
N VAL A 18 5.01 4.73 -26.00
CA VAL A 18 6.09 5.46 -25.33
C VAL A 18 5.95 6.97 -25.56
N ILE A 19 5.67 7.40 -26.80
CA ILE A 19 5.45 8.83 -27.10
C ILE A 19 4.21 9.37 -26.38
N ALA A 20 3.12 8.60 -26.31
CA ALA A 20 1.91 8.99 -25.59
C ALA A 20 2.17 9.13 -24.09
N HIS A 21 2.95 8.22 -23.50
CA HIS A 21 3.35 8.27 -22.09
C HIS A 21 4.18 9.51 -21.78
N PHE A 22 5.22 9.80 -22.57
CA PHE A 22 6.03 11.02 -22.42
C PHE A 22 5.23 12.31 -22.65
N TYR A 23 4.29 12.31 -23.60
CA TYR A 23 3.44 13.46 -23.84
C TYR A 23 2.49 13.72 -22.66
N TYR A 24 1.93 12.65 -22.06
CA TYR A 24 1.07 12.76 -20.89
C TYR A 24 1.82 13.28 -19.66
N GLN A 25 2.98 12.73 -19.36
CA GLN A 25 3.87 13.20 -18.28
C GLN A 25 4.27 14.67 -18.43
N ASN A 26 4.67 15.08 -19.65
CA ASN A 26 5.01 16.48 -19.89
C ASN A 26 3.82 17.43 -19.73
N ARG A 27 2.60 16.98 -20.05
CA ARG A 27 1.40 17.80 -19.91
C ARG A 27 1.00 17.97 -18.45
N VAL A 28 1.10 16.92 -17.64
CA VAL A 28 0.85 16.98 -16.19
C VAL A 28 1.84 17.94 -15.51
N ASN A 29 3.13 17.82 -15.82
CA ASN A 29 4.16 18.70 -15.27
C ASN A 29 4.01 20.17 -15.71
N THR A 30 3.45 20.43 -16.89
CA THR A 30 3.20 21.81 -17.38
C THR A 30 2.02 22.43 -16.64
N ILE A 31 0.94 21.66 -16.41
CA ILE A 31 -0.25 22.12 -15.66
C ILE A 31 0.12 22.40 -14.21
N ALA A 32 0.92 21.54 -13.58
CA ALA A 32 1.42 21.76 -12.22
C ALA A 32 2.26 23.03 -12.10
N LYS A 33 3.17 23.31 -13.06
CA LYS A 33 3.98 24.53 -13.09
C LYS A 33 3.14 25.79 -13.37
N GLU A 34 2.11 25.70 -14.19
CA GLU A 34 1.20 26.84 -14.45
C GLU A 34 0.33 27.16 -13.23
N ALA A 35 -0.13 26.13 -12.49
CA ALA A 35 -0.87 26.31 -11.24
C ALA A 35 -0.02 27.01 -10.16
N ILE A 36 1.24 26.59 -10.01
CA ILE A 36 2.19 27.22 -9.06
C ILE A 36 2.51 28.67 -9.47
N SER A 37 2.62 28.96 -10.78
CA SER A 37 2.90 30.31 -11.25
C SER A 37 1.71 31.27 -11.09
N GLN A 38 0.48 30.78 -11.18
CA GLN A 38 -0.73 31.57 -10.93
C GLN A 38 -0.94 31.87 -9.43
N ALA A 39 -0.63 30.91 -8.56
CA ALA A 39 -0.68 31.12 -7.11
C ALA A 39 0.34 32.17 -6.62
N SER A 40 1.48 32.33 -7.31
CA SER A 40 2.51 33.32 -6.94
C SER A 40 2.25 34.74 -7.46
N VAL A 41 1.30 34.95 -8.36
CA VAL A 41 0.97 36.29 -8.89
C VAL A 41 -0.08 37.01 -8.03
N ASP A 42 -0.96 36.29 -7.34
CA ASP A 42 -2.00 36.87 -6.48
C ASP A 42 -1.49 37.34 -5.11
N THR A 43 -0.25 37.04 -4.74
CA THR A 43 0.33 37.40 -3.43
C THR A 43 1.10 38.74 -3.41
N HIS A 44 1.18 39.49 -4.52
CA HIS A 44 2.03 40.71 -4.59
C HIS A 44 1.29 42.03 -4.44
N ASN A 45 0.05 42.08 -4.00
CA ASN A 45 -0.67 43.36 -3.82
C ASN A 45 -1.45 43.42 -2.51
N GLN A 46 -0.75 43.38 -1.38
CA GLN A 46 -1.21 44.07 -0.16
C GLN A 46 -0.04 44.48 0.71
N GLU A 47 0.09 45.79 0.81
CA GLU A 47 1.14 46.52 1.52
C GLU A 47 0.86 46.61 3.01
N LYS A 48 1.87 46.26 3.81
CA LYS A 48 2.22 46.71 5.16
C LYS A 48 1.09 47.14 6.14
N THR A 49 0.88 46.30 7.11
CA THR A 49 0.80 46.79 8.50
C THR A 49 1.42 45.74 9.44
N SER A 50 2.51 46.15 10.09
CA SER A 50 3.26 45.39 11.07
C SER A 50 2.41 45.14 12.31
N THR A 51 2.08 43.88 12.59
CA THR A 51 1.84 43.39 13.94
C THR A 51 2.33 41.95 13.97
N LYS A 52 3.38 41.72 14.77
CA LYS A 52 3.96 40.41 15.03
C LYS A 52 2.91 39.57 15.74
N ALA A 53 2.15 38.80 14.98
CA ALA A 53 1.41 37.66 15.47
C ALA A 53 2.27 36.44 15.14
N GLU A 54 2.76 35.77 16.17
CA GLU A 54 3.23 34.41 16.07
C GLU A 54 2.05 33.61 15.51
N HIS A 55 2.17 33.23 14.24
CA HIS A 55 1.25 32.32 13.60
C HIS A 55 1.78 30.92 13.91
N ASP A 56 1.27 30.35 15.02
CA ASP A 56 1.25 28.91 15.17
C ASP A 56 0.45 28.35 13.98
N SER A 57 1.15 28.00 12.91
CA SER A 57 0.62 27.04 11.96
C SER A 57 0.66 25.69 12.69
N GLU A 58 -0.42 25.35 13.39
CA GLU A 58 -0.68 23.97 13.78
C GLU A 58 -0.82 23.20 12.45
N GLY A 59 0.30 22.66 11.96
CA GLY A 59 0.29 21.58 10.98
C GLY A 59 -0.48 20.43 11.61
N ILE A 60 -1.36 19.80 10.86
CA ILE A 60 -2.01 18.58 11.31
C ILE A 60 -0.90 17.55 11.44
N GLU A 61 -0.59 17.18 12.67
CA GLU A 61 0.45 16.21 13.00
C GLU A 61 -0.15 14.82 12.74
N ILE A 62 0.41 14.07 11.77
CA ILE A 62 0.05 12.67 11.59
C ILE A 62 0.56 11.93 12.82
N GLY A 63 -0.33 11.21 13.51
CA GLY A 63 0.01 10.41 14.68
C GLY A 63 0.44 8.98 14.31
N GLY A 64 0.45 8.10 15.31
CA GLY A 64 0.73 6.68 15.15
C GLY A 64 2.11 6.36 14.58
N TRP A 65 2.24 5.17 14.03
CA TRP A 65 3.51 4.68 13.47
C TRP A 65 4.02 5.55 12.31
N LEU A 66 3.12 6.04 11.45
CA LEU A 66 3.50 6.86 10.29
C LEU A 66 4.08 8.21 10.73
N GLY A 67 3.48 8.86 11.75
CA GLY A 67 4.03 10.09 12.32
C GLY A 67 5.42 9.88 12.90
N ASP A 68 5.60 8.83 13.71
CA ASP A 68 6.90 8.46 14.27
C ASP A 68 7.94 8.15 13.18
N PHE A 69 7.52 7.49 12.09
CA PHE A 69 8.37 7.21 10.93
C PHE A 69 8.84 8.50 10.26
N LEU A 70 7.93 9.41 9.91
CA LEU A 70 8.25 10.69 9.28
C LEU A 70 9.21 11.52 10.14
N ASP A 71 8.94 11.61 11.44
CA ASP A 71 9.79 12.31 12.40
C ASP A 71 11.20 11.70 12.48
N SER A 72 11.30 10.36 12.46
CA SER A 72 12.58 9.66 12.50
C SER A 72 13.45 9.91 11.28
N GLN A 73 12.84 10.15 10.13
CA GLN A 73 13.49 10.43 8.84
C GLN A 73 13.69 11.94 8.59
N ASP A 74 13.16 12.81 9.45
CA ASP A 74 13.07 14.28 9.20
C ASP A 74 12.40 14.54 7.83
N ALA A 75 11.35 13.77 7.52
CA ALA A 75 10.68 13.74 6.22
C ALA A 75 9.33 14.45 6.26
N ASP A 76 9.03 15.19 5.19
CA ASP A 76 7.74 15.83 4.95
C ASP A 76 6.91 15.13 3.85
N SER A 77 7.34 13.93 3.45
CA SER A 77 6.66 13.09 2.46
C SER A 77 7.00 11.62 2.66
N ALA A 78 6.10 10.73 2.22
CA ALA A 78 6.37 9.30 2.10
C ALA A 78 5.61 8.69 0.94
N TYR A 79 6.18 7.67 0.30
CA TYR A 79 5.53 6.84 -0.69
C TYR A 79 5.29 5.44 -0.15
N ILE A 80 4.03 5.01 -0.14
CA ILE A 80 3.59 3.75 0.48
C ILE A 80 3.11 2.80 -0.59
N VAL A 81 3.63 1.57 -0.61
CA VAL A 81 3.07 0.48 -1.42
C VAL A 81 2.32 -0.48 -0.52
N PHE A 82 1.04 -0.72 -0.82
CA PHE A 82 0.26 -1.80 -0.25
C PHE A 82 0.34 -2.99 -1.22
N PHE A 83 0.89 -4.10 -0.76
CA PHE A 83 1.03 -5.31 -1.55
C PHE A 83 0.35 -6.49 -0.87
N GLY A 84 -0.45 -7.24 -1.62
CA GLY A 84 -1.12 -8.41 -1.07
C GLY A 84 -1.95 -9.18 -2.08
N SER A 85 -2.79 -10.07 -1.58
CA SER A 85 -3.73 -10.87 -2.36
C SER A 85 -4.89 -10.02 -2.89
N SER A 86 -5.82 -10.64 -3.60
CA SER A 86 -7.08 -9.99 -3.99
C SER A 86 -7.96 -9.56 -2.80
N SER A 87 -7.58 -9.89 -1.56
CA SER A 87 -8.25 -9.40 -0.34
C SER A 87 -7.98 -7.93 -0.04
N ILE A 88 -6.96 -7.31 -0.67
CA ILE A 88 -6.69 -5.87 -0.53
C ILE A 88 -7.43 -5.02 -1.57
N GLU A 89 -8.22 -5.64 -2.44
CA GLU A 89 -9.05 -4.97 -3.45
C GLU A 89 -10.54 -5.04 -3.08
N ASN A 90 -11.31 -4.02 -3.46
CA ASN A 90 -12.76 -4.00 -3.32
C ASN A 90 -13.43 -3.63 -4.63
N GLU A 91 -14.06 -4.59 -5.30
CA GLU A 91 -14.76 -4.38 -6.57
C GLU A 91 -16.04 -3.52 -6.42
N ASN A 92 -16.60 -3.44 -5.21
CA ASN A 92 -17.88 -2.79 -4.93
C ASN A 92 -17.78 -1.48 -4.16
N GLY A 93 -16.56 -1.03 -3.85
CA GLY A 93 -16.32 0.15 -3.04
C GLY A 93 -14.85 0.45 -2.90
N LYS A 94 -14.48 1.16 -1.83
CA LYS A 94 -13.09 1.41 -1.50
C LYS A 94 -12.50 0.23 -0.75
N SER A 95 -11.27 -0.09 -1.07
CA SER A 95 -10.48 -1.09 -0.36
C SER A 95 -9.97 -0.55 0.99
N TRP A 96 -9.55 -1.41 1.90
CA TRP A 96 -9.03 -0.98 3.19
C TRP A 96 -7.76 -0.09 3.07
N PRO A 97 -6.81 -0.31 2.12
CA PRO A 97 -5.73 0.65 1.90
C PRO A 97 -6.22 2.04 1.52
N GLU A 98 -7.19 2.13 0.58
CA GLU A 98 -7.77 3.41 0.17
C GLU A 98 -8.50 4.11 1.32
N LEU A 99 -9.23 3.36 2.16
CA LEU A 99 -9.93 3.89 3.33
C LEU A 99 -8.96 4.42 4.40
N VAL A 100 -7.81 3.77 4.61
CA VAL A 100 -6.75 4.26 5.49
C VAL A 100 -6.16 5.57 4.95
N MET A 101 -5.83 5.59 3.66
CA MET A 101 -5.22 6.77 3.04
C MET A 101 -6.15 7.97 2.96
N GLU A 102 -7.47 7.76 2.94
CA GLU A 102 -8.45 8.86 3.01
C GLU A 102 -8.51 9.53 4.38
N GLN A 103 -8.12 8.83 5.45
CA GLN A 103 -8.07 9.40 6.79
C GLN A 103 -6.87 10.34 6.97
N ILE A 104 -5.86 10.22 6.10
CA ILE A 104 -4.70 11.10 6.11
C ILE A 104 -5.07 12.43 5.46
N ASP A 105 -5.08 13.51 6.22
CA ASP A 105 -5.32 14.83 5.67
C ASP A 105 -4.10 15.33 4.87
N ASN A 106 -4.28 15.43 3.55
CA ASN A 106 -3.28 15.98 2.63
C ASN A 106 -3.44 17.51 2.46
N GLY A 107 -3.79 18.23 3.52
CA GLY A 107 -3.83 19.69 3.52
C GLY A 107 -2.46 20.33 3.26
N ALA A 108 -2.44 21.61 2.93
CA ALA A 108 -1.19 22.32 2.56
C ALA A 108 -0.12 22.39 3.69
N ALA A 109 -0.47 21.99 4.91
CA ALA A 109 0.42 21.94 6.06
C ALA A 109 0.73 20.51 6.54
N SER A 110 0.16 19.50 5.88
CA SER A 110 0.39 18.08 6.18
C SER A 110 1.52 17.52 5.33
N PRO A 111 2.24 16.47 5.80
CA PRO A 111 3.16 15.72 4.95
C PRO A 111 2.47 15.20 3.68
N ALA A 112 3.20 15.19 2.56
CA ALA A 112 2.69 14.67 1.29
C ALA A 112 2.80 13.15 1.26
N ILE A 113 1.71 12.45 1.49
CA ILE A 113 1.68 10.98 1.48
C ILE A 113 1.00 10.50 0.19
N ASP A 114 1.79 9.81 -0.65
CA ASP A 114 1.31 9.15 -1.86
C ASP A 114 1.32 7.62 -1.68
N TYR A 115 0.50 6.90 -2.42
CA TYR A 115 0.43 5.45 -2.31
C TYR A 115 0.08 4.74 -3.61
N GLU A 116 0.41 3.45 -3.65
CA GLU A 116 0.01 2.50 -4.69
C GLU A 116 -0.50 1.21 -4.05
N VAL A 117 -1.48 0.57 -4.69
CA VAL A 117 -1.97 -0.77 -4.31
C VAL A 117 -1.59 -1.76 -5.41
N ILE A 118 -0.83 -2.78 -5.05
CA ILE A 118 -0.40 -3.86 -5.95
C ILE A 118 -0.99 -5.16 -5.44
N SER A 119 -1.96 -5.73 -6.15
CA SER A 119 -2.51 -7.03 -5.79
C SER A 119 -2.02 -8.15 -6.68
N VAL A 120 -1.94 -9.35 -6.12
CA VAL A 120 -1.76 -10.60 -6.83
C VAL A 120 -3.09 -11.35 -6.93
N GLY A 121 -3.22 -12.19 -7.94
CA GLY A 121 -4.42 -13.02 -8.10
C GLY A 121 -4.64 -13.96 -6.90
N SER A 122 -5.89 -14.39 -6.70
CA SER A 122 -6.25 -15.35 -5.64
C SER A 122 -5.55 -16.73 -5.76
N ASP A 123 -5.00 -17.03 -6.93
CA ASP A 123 -4.30 -18.29 -7.21
C ASP A 123 -2.77 -18.17 -7.02
N THR A 124 -2.24 -16.95 -6.78
CA THR A 124 -0.81 -16.73 -6.54
C THR A 124 -0.46 -17.05 -5.09
N THR A 125 0.40 -18.01 -4.88
CA THR A 125 0.90 -18.43 -3.56
C THR A 125 2.24 -17.76 -3.23
N SER A 126 2.63 -17.76 -1.95
CA SER A 126 3.86 -17.08 -1.49
C SER A 126 5.13 -17.60 -2.17
N ASP A 127 5.20 -18.87 -2.54
CA ASP A 127 6.34 -19.46 -3.26
C ASP A 127 6.50 -18.96 -4.70
N GLN A 128 5.47 -18.37 -5.28
CA GLN A 128 5.49 -17.82 -6.65
C GLN A 128 5.96 -16.36 -6.70
N LEU A 129 5.90 -15.61 -5.59
CA LEU A 129 6.16 -14.17 -5.57
C LEU A 129 7.51 -13.78 -6.20
N LEU A 130 8.58 -14.47 -5.84
CA LEU A 130 9.91 -14.20 -6.38
C LEU A 130 10.03 -14.63 -7.85
N ALA A 131 9.46 -15.78 -8.20
CA ALA A 131 9.54 -16.32 -9.56
C ALA A 131 8.76 -15.46 -10.58
N GLU A 132 7.71 -14.80 -10.14
CA GLU A 132 6.86 -13.90 -10.95
C GLU A 132 7.35 -12.44 -10.95
N GLY A 133 8.45 -12.14 -10.24
CA GLY A 133 9.11 -10.83 -10.28
C GLY A 133 8.39 -9.74 -9.47
N PHE A 134 7.60 -10.11 -8.45
CA PHE A 134 6.89 -9.11 -7.65
C PHE A 134 7.83 -8.25 -6.80
N ALA A 135 8.98 -8.78 -6.35
CA ALA A 135 9.99 -7.98 -5.65
C ALA A 135 10.54 -6.88 -6.59
N ASP A 136 10.83 -7.23 -7.86
CA ASP A 136 11.29 -6.26 -8.85
C ASP A 136 10.22 -5.20 -9.14
N LYS A 137 8.94 -5.61 -9.22
CA LYS A 137 7.83 -4.68 -9.45
C LYS A 137 7.65 -3.69 -8.30
N ILE A 138 7.78 -4.13 -7.04
CA ILE A 138 7.75 -3.24 -5.88
C ILE A 138 8.96 -2.30 -5.91
N ALA A 139 10.15 -2.81 -6.26
CA ALA A 139 11.36 -2.02 -6.33
C ALA A 139 11.31 -0.92 -7.41
N GLU A 140 10.59 -1.12 -8.51
CA GLU A 140 10.36 -0.11 -9.54
C GLU A 140 9.59 1.12 -9.01
N SER A 141 8.79 0.95 -7.97
CA SER A 141 8.03 2.03 -7.32
C SER A 141 8.86 2.79 -6.28
N GLU A 142 10.00 2.27 -5.84
CA GLU A 142 10.90 2.85 -4.81
C GLU A 142 10.15 3.34 -3.55
N PRO A 143 9.34 2.49 -2.87
CA PRO A 143 8.58 2.91 -1.71
C PRO A 143 9.46 3.16 -0.49
N ASP A 144 9.05 4.14 0.34
CA ASP A 144 9.60 4.33 1.68
C ASP A 144 9.03 3.29 2.66
N VAL A 145 7.77 2.89 2.45
CA VAL A 145 7.04 1.93 3.28
C VAL A 145 6.36 0.89 2.41
N LEU A 146 6.57 -0.38 2.72
CA LEU A 146 5.81 -1.51 2.15
C LEU A 146 4.87 -2.08 3.20
N VAL A 147 3.56 -1.98 2.98
CA VAL A 147 2.57 -2.72 3.76
C VAL A 147 2.28 -4.03 3.03
N LEU A 148 2.81 -5.12 3.59
CA LEU A 148 2.79 -6.47 2.99
C LEU A 148 1.72 -7.33 3.66
N GLU A 149 0.74 -7.77 2.91
CA GLU A 149 -0.19 -8.82 3.35
C GLU A 149 0.46 -10.19 3.17
N SER A 150 0.31 -11.09 4.15
CA SER A 150 1.05 -12.34 4.26
C SER A 150 0.73 -13.43 3.24
N LEU A 151 -0.31 -13.25 2.40
CA LEU A 151 -0.83 -14.25 1.46
C LEU A 151 -1.23 -15.61 2.09
N THR A 152 -1.37 -15.69 3.40
CA THR A 152 -1.65 -16.95 4.12
C THR A 152 -2.95 -17.62 3.64
N LEU A 153 -3.94 -16.83 3.20
CA LEU A 153 -5.18 -17.39 2.65
C LEU A 153 -4.96 -18.04 1.27
N ASN A 154 -4.12 -17.46 0.43
CA ASN A 154 -3.76 -18.05 -0.87
C ASN A 154 -2.95 -19.34 -0.70
N ASP A 155 -2.13 -19.39 0.34
CA ASP A 155 -1.32 -20.57 0.67
C ASP A 155 -2.15 -21.68 1.31
N ASN A 156 -3.33 -21.34 1.89
CA ASN A 156 -4.18 -22.31 2.60
C ASN A 156 -4.61 -23.46 1.68
N GLY A 157 -4.23 -24.66 2.08
CA GLY A 157 -4.48 -25.87 1.30
C GLY A 157 -3.45 -26.17 0.19
N ASN A 158 -2.54 -25.24 -0.10
CA ASN A 158 -1.47 -25.37 -1.10
C ASN A 158 -0.10 -25.59 -0.47
N LEU A 159 0.22 -24.85 0.58
CA LEU A 159 1.51 -24.89 1.28
C LEU A 159 1.35 -25.23 2.75
N ALA A 160 2.38 -25.82 3.36
CA ALA A 160 2.47 -25.92 4.80
C ALA A 160 2.77 -24.53 5.40
N ALA A 161 2.24 -24.22 6.59
CA ALA A 161 2.45 -22.93 7.23
C ALA A 161 3.94 -22.55 7.39
N SER A 162 4.81 -23.54 7.71
CA SER A 162 6.26 -23.32 7.79
C SER A 162 6.90 -22.94 6.45
N ASP A 163 6.38 -23.49 5.37
CA ASP A 163 6.91 -23.21 4.02
C ASP A 163 6.44 -21.81 3.58
N SER A 164 5.17 -21.45 3.85
CA SER A 164 4.67 -20.08 3.62
C SER A 164 5.53 -19.04 4.33
N ILE A 165 5.90 -19.25 5.60
CA ILE A 165 6.78 -18.33 6.35
C ILE A 165 8.17 -18.26 5.72
N ALA A 166 8.73 -19.40 5.27
CA ALA A 166 10.05 -19.41 4.63
C ALA A 166 10.03 -18.63 3.30
N HIS A 167 8.98 -18.77 2.49
CA HIS A 167 8.81 -18.00 1.24
C HIS A 167 8.59 -16.52 1.50
N LEU A 168 7.77 -16.18 2.51
CA LEU A 168 7.54 -14.81 2.93
C LEU A 168 8.85 -14.14 3.41
N SER A 169 9.66 -14.85 4.23
CA SER A 169 10.97 -14.38 4.66
C SER A 169 11.89 -14.11 3.48
N ALA A 170 11.97 -15.04 2.52
CA ALA A 170 12.78 -14.87 1.33
C ALA A 170 12.32 -13.69 0.45
N PHE A 171 11.01 -13.44 0.38
CA PHE A 171 10.45 -12.29 -0.32
C PHE A 171 10.80 -10.97 0.36
N ILE A 172 10.66 -10.90 1.70
CA ILE A 172 11.05 -9.75 2.51
C ILE A 172 12.54 -9.44 2.33
N ASP A 173 13.40 -10.46 2.38
CA ASP A 173 14.85 -10.31 2.17
C ASP A 173 15.14 -9.74 0.77
N ALA A 174 14.49 -10.26 -0.27
CA ALA A 174 14.68 -9.81 -1.65
C ALA A 174 14.23 -8.36 -1.87
N VAL A 175 13.10 -7.94 -1.27
CA VAL A 175 12.65 -6.54 -1.31
C VAL A 175 13.63 -5.64 -0.57
N SER A 176 14.06 -6.02 0.64
CA SER A 176 14.99 -5.23 1.46
C SER A 176 16.37 -5.10 0.79
N GLU A 177 16.82 -6.12 0.03
CA GLU A 177 18.06 -6.05 -0.73
C GLU A 177 17.96 -5.07 -1.91
N GLN A 178 16.80 -5.02 -2.57
CA GLN A 178 16.57 -4.14 -3.73
C GLN A 178 16.27 -2.70 -3.31
N ILE A 179 15.63 -2.49 -2.15
CA ILE A 179 15.23 -1.18 -1.64
C ILE A 179 15.85 -0.98 -0.25
N PRO A 180 17.13 -0.59 -0.16
CA PRO A 180 17.79 -0.37 1.11
C PRO A 180 17.11 0.74 1.93
N GLY A 181 16.65 0.41 3.12
CA GLY A 181 15.99 1.36 4.02
C GLY A 181 14.45 1.37 3.90
N VAL A 182 13.84 0.54 3.05
CA VAL A 182 12.39 0.37 3.06
C VAL A 182 11.93 -0.16 4.41
N GLU A 183 10.92 0.46 4.98
CA GLU A 183 10.25 -0.06 6.17
C GLU A 183 9.13 -1.01 5.76
N ILE A 184 9.12 -2.23 6.32
CA ILE A 184 8.13 -3.25 5.98
C ILE A 184 7.19 -3.48 7.16
N ILE A 185 5.89 -3.25 6.92
CA ILE A 185 4.80 -3.58 7.84
C ILE A 185 4.12 -4.85 7.30
N LEU A 186 4.18 -5.93 8.06
CA LEU A 186 3.53 -7.19 7.72
C LEU A 186 2.17 -7.27 8.40
N VAL A 187 1.12 -7.60 7.65
CA VAL A 187 -0.23 -7.83 8.16
C VAL A 187 -0.73 -9.23 7.75
N PRO A 188 -1.50 -9.95 8.58
CA PRO A 188 -2.13 -11.20 8.17
C PRO A 188 -3.23 -10.93 7.12
N THR A 189 -3.55 -11.94 6.29
CA THR A 189 -4.76 -11.90 5.46
C THR A 189 -6.01 -11.94 6.36
N ASN A 190 -7.14 -11.43 5.87
CA ASN A 190 -8.41 -11.40 6.61
C ASN A 190 -8.86 -12.78 7.10
N PRO A 191 -9.58 -12.88 8.24
CA PRO A 191 -10.25 -14.11 8.61
C PRO A 191 -11.35 -14.48 7.61
N ILE A 192 -11.72 -15.75 7.59
CA ILE A 192 -12.82 -16.27 6.79
C ILE A 192 -13.83 -16.96 7.69
N GLY A 193 -15.03 -17.17 7.19
CA GLY A 193 -16.06 -17.98 7.88
C GLY A 193 -15.57 -19.39 8.21
N PRO A 194 -16.43 -20.36 8.54
CA PRO A 194 -16.02 -21.61 9.17
C PRO A 194 -14.79 -22.26 8.52
N ALA A 195 -13.66 -22.22 9.21
CA ALA A 195 -12.39 -22.77 8.74
C ALA A 195 -11.68 -23.49 9.89
N THR A 196 -11.21 -24.71 9.63
CA THR A 196 -10.56 -25.53 10.67
C THR A 196 -9.03 -25.52 10.58
N VAL A 197 -8.47 -25.21 9.44
CA VAL A 197 -7.01 -25.23 9.19
C VAL A 197 -6.42 -23.83 9.14
N TYR A 198 -7.08 -22.92 8.47
CA TYR A 198 -6.59 -21.57 8.20
C TYR A 198 -6.26 -20.75 9.48
N PRO A 199 -7.09 -20.74 10.56
CA PRO A 199 -6.71 -20.06 11.79
C PRO A 199 -5.37 -20.57 12.38
N GLY A 200 -5.13 -21.89 12.32
CA GLY A 200 -3.86 -22.45 12.77
C GLY A 200 -2.65 -22.04 11.93
N GLN A 201 -2.83 -21.68 10.67
CA GLN A 201 -1.74 -21.08 9.84
C GLN A 201 -1.46 -19.66 10.28
N ILE A 202 -2.48 -18.89 10.66
CA ILE A 202 -2.30 -17.55 11.23
C ILE A 202 -1.63 -17.62 12.61
N ASP A 203 -1.96 -18.61 13.44
CA ASP A 203 -1.25 -18.82 14.71
C ASP A 203 0.25 -19.03 14.47
N VAL A 204 0.63 -19.83 13.46
CA VAL A 204 2.05 -19.99 13.07
C VAL A 204 2.67 -18.69 12.59
N LEU A 205 1.95 -17.88 11.81
CA LEU A 205 2.41 -16.56 11.39
C LEU A 205 2.65 -15.67 12.61
N ASN A 206 1.70 -15.60 13.56
CA ASN A 206 1.80 -14.81 14.78
C ASN A 206 3.02 -15.21 15.63
N GLU A 207 3.33 -16.50 15.71
CA GLU A 207 4.48 -17.01 16.44
C GLU A 207 5.82 -16.69 15.75
N GLN A 208 5.84 -16.66 14.41
CA GLN A 208 7.07 -16.52 13.63
C GLN A 208 7.37 -15.06 13.21
N ALA A 209 6.34 -14.23 13.02
CA ALA A 209 6.48 -12.84 12.58
C ALA A 209 7.47 -12.02 13.43
N PRO A 210 7.57 -12.17 14.77
CA PRO A 210 8.58 -11.47 15.57
C PRO A 210 10.04 -11.82 15.24
N SER A 211 10.29 -12.89 14.48
CA SER A 211 11.62 -13.27 14.02
C SER A 211 12.01 -12.68 12.67
N LEU A 212 11.04 -12.10 11.95
CA LEU A 212 11.26 -11.45 10.66
C LEU A 212 11.70 -9.99 10.88
N PRO A 213 12.47 -9.41 9.95
CA PRO A 213 12.90 -8.01 10.04
C PRO A 213 11.78 -7.05 9.57
N VAL A 214 10.63 -7.10 10.23
CA VAL A 214 9.43 -6.33 9.88
C VAL A 214 8.70 -5.84 11.12
N THR A 215 7.87 -4.82 10.97
CA THR A 215 6.85 -4.47 11.96
C THR A 215 5.62 -5.33 11.70
N TYR A 216 5.23 -6.18 12.64
CA TYR A 216 4.04 -7.03 12.49
C TYR A 216 2.82 -6.42 13.15
N VAL A 217 1.71 -6.33 12.43
CA VAL A 217 0.43 -5.77 12.90
C VAL A 217 -0.68 -6.78 12.71
N ASP A 218 -1.10 -7.41 13.81
CA ASP A 218 -2.23 -8.32 13.82
C ASP A 218 -3.55 -7.55 13.99
N HIS A 219 -4.45 -7.70 13.05
CA HIS A 219 -5.76 -7.07 13.06
C HIS A 219 -6.92 -8.06 13.34
N TRP A 220 -6.62 -9.33 13.60
CA TRP A 220 -7.63 -10.39 13.69
C TRP A 220 -8.60 -10.21 14.86
N ASP A 221 -8.14 -9.67 15.98
CA ASP A 221 -8.99 -9.43 17.16
C ASP A 221 -10.09 -8.38 16.90
N ALA A 222 -9.96 -7.58 15.84
CA ALA A 222 -10.98 -6.60 15.46
C ALA A 222 -12.18 -7.25 14.75
N TRP A 223 -12.01 -8.46 14.19
CA TRP A 223 -13.06 -9.10 13.41
C TRP A 223 -14.09 -9.79 14.33
N PRO A 224 -15.36 -9.86 13.89
CA PRO A 224 -16.43 -10.46 14.69
C PRO A 224 -16.26 -11.97 14.84
N ALA A 225 -17.03 -12.55 15.75
CA ALA A 225 -17.11 -13.98 15.90
C ALA A 225 -17.63 -14.67 14.62
N GLU A 226 -17.35 -15.98 14.48
CA GLU A 226 -17.65 -16.78 13.28
C GLU A 226 -19.11 -16.66 12.81
N GLU A 227 -20.05 -16.58 13.74
CA GLU A 227 -21.49 -16.49 13.44
C GLU A 227 -21.88 -15.17 12.74
N GLU A 228 -21.12 -14.12 12.93
CA GLU A 228 -21.35 -12.78 12.36
C GLU A 228 -20.45 -12.50 11.15
N MET A 229 -19.46 -13.35 10.90
CA MET A 229 -18.43 -13.16 9.87
C MET A 229 -19.00 -12.98 8.45
N ALA A 230 -20.16 -13.59 8.15
CA ALA A 230 -20.78 -13.51 6.82
C ALA A 230 -21.20 -12.10 6.38
N ALA A 231 -21.29 -11.14 7.29
CA ALA A 231 -21.51 -9.73 6.93
C ALA A 231 -20.23 -9.05 6.46
N TYR A 232 -19.08 -9.53 6.88
CA TYR A 232 -17.77 -8.92 6.68
C TYR A 232 -16.92 -9.63 5.63
N VAL A 233 -17.22 -10.91 5.34
CA VAL A 233 -16.46 -11.73 4.39
C VAL A 233 -17.41 -12.53 3.51
N GLU A 234 -17.26 -12.39 2.19
CA GLU A 234 -17.99 -13.18 1.19
C GLU A 234 -16.98 -13.87 0.25
N SER A 235 -17.15 -15.17 0.06
CA SER A 235 -16.26 -15.97 -0.83
C SER A 235 -14.76 -15.84 -0.51
N GLY A 236 -14.41 -15.66 0.77
CA GLY A 236 -13.03 -15.52 1.23
C GLY A 236 -12.48 -14.10 1.18
N ARG A 237 -13.19 -13.14 0.61
CA ARG A 237 -12.77 -11.74 0.48
C ARG A 237 -13.56 -10.83 1.42
N PRO A 238 -12.98 -9.75 1.93
CA PRO A 238 -13.72 -8.75 2.68
C PRO A 238 -14.86 -8.15 1.84
N THR A 239 -16.03 -7.96 2.47
CA THR A 239 -17.08 -7.08 1.94
C THR A 239 -16.69 -5.62 2.16
N SER A 240 -17.52 -4.66 1.74
CA SER A 240 -17.28 -3.24 2.05
C SER A 240 -17.19 -3.02 3.56
N GLU A 241 -18.06 -3.66 4.36
CA GLU A 241 -18.03 -3.61 5.81
C GLU A 241 -16.75 -4.27 6.38
N GLY A 242 -16.26 -5.34 5.75
CA GLY A 242 -14.99 -5.98 6.09
C GLY A 242 -13.79 -5.07 5.81
N HIS A 243 -13.80 -4.35 4.69
CA HIS A 243 -12.78 -3.36 4.38
C HIS A 243 -12.79 -2.17 5.36
N GLU A 244 -13.96 -1.65 5.73
CA GLU A 244 -14.09 -0.59 6.74
C GLU A 244 -13.53 -1.03 8.10
N LEU A 245 -13.84 -2.26 8.51
CA LEU A 245 -13.35 -2.81 9.76
C LEU A 245 -11.83 -3.01 9.74
N TRP A 246 -11.27 -3.56 8.66
CA TRP A 246 -9.83 -3.73 8.51
C TRP A 246 -9.10 -2.38 8.50
N ALA A 247 -9.62 -1.42 7.74
CA ALA A 247 -9.08 -0.06 7.71
C ALA A 247 -9.05 0.57 9.10
N SER A 248 -10.16 0.50 9.84
CA SER A 248 -10.22 1.03 11.21
C SER A 248 -9.20 0.37 12.15
N ALA A 249 -9.05 -0.96 12.09
CA ALA A 249 -8.09 -1.68 12.91
C ALA A 249 -6.63 -1.30 12.57
N PHE A 250 -6.31 -1.16 11.28
CA PHE A 250 -4.97 -0.78 10.85
C PHE A 250 -4.67 0.70 11.13
N SER A 251 -5.64 1.60 10.97
CA SER A 251 -5.48 3.03 11.22
C SER A 251 -5.11 3.33 12.68
N GLN A 252 -5.65 2.57 13.64
CA GLN A 252 -5.28 2.73 15.06
C GLN A 252 -3.77 2.60 15.29
N PHE A 253 -3.13 1.67 14.62
CA PHE A 253 -1.67 1.52 14.66
C PHE A 253 -0.98 2.56 13.77
N PHE A 254 -1.45 2.70 12.53
CA PHE A 254 -0.72 3.38 11.47
C PHE A 254 -0.72 4.90 11.61
N ILE A 255 -1.87 5.49 11.93
CA ILE A 255 -2.05 6.95 12.09
C ILE A 255 -2.56 7.36 13.48
N GLY A 256 -2.85 6.42 14.38
CA GLY A 256 -3.28 6.71 15.75
C GLY A 256 -4.76 7.06 15.88
N GLU A 257 -5.63 6.69 14.92
CA GLU A 257 -7.08 6.98 14.88
C GLU A 257 -7.96 5.73 14.98
#